data_d29142c7df688bb18d2aaf81fe413926
#
_entry.id   d29142c7df688bb18d2aaf81fe413926
#
_cell.length_a   1.000
_cell.length_b   1.000
_cell.length_c   1.000
_cell.angle_alpha   90.00
_cell.angle_beta   90.00
_cell.angle_gamma   90.00
#
_symmetry.space_group_name_H-M   'P 1'
#
loop_
_entity.id
_entity.type
_entity.pdbx_description
1 polymer ?
#
loop_
_entity_poly.entity_id
_entity_poly.type
_entity_poly.pdbx_seq_one_letter_code
_entity_poly.pdbx_strand_id
1 'polypeptide(L)'
;MNKGFTLVELLVAVTVFATVATIAFGITASLIHKQERIMHMHTLMENSSYALEYIQRATRMAQKDDGGCIVSGENYEHSDGDSTIQFLDYENFCHGFSLGSGQIQETISTDDTYGNLGSAVAFTSDEVDVTSLIFNLSGESGVDSIQPRVTIEFEASSKYFPDVQINVQSTSSQRNLDL
;
A
#
# COMPACT_ATOMS: atom_id res chain seq x y z
N MET A 1 -33.93 44.96 45.90
CA MET A 1 -33.38 44.05 46.92
C MET A 1 -32.33 43.19 46.21
N ASN A 2 -31.07 43.52 46.35
CA ASN A 2 -29.99 42.72 45.81
C ASN A 2 -29.77 41.51 46.74
N LYS A 3 -30.13 40.32 46.28
CA LYS A 3 -29.85 39.09 47.01
C LYS A 3 -28.37 38.72 46.72
N GLY A 4 -27.53 38.77 47.72
CA GLY A 4 -26.18 38.32 47.65
C GLY A 4 -26.09 36.77 47.59
N PHE A 5 -25.11 36.24 46.86
CA PHE A 5 -24.83 34.80 46.80
C PHE A 5 -24.33 34.31 48.16
N THR A 6 -24.76 33.14 48.60
CA THR A 6 -24.25 32.49 49.78
C THR A 6 -22.93 31.76 49.46
N LEU A 7 -22.05 31.64 50.45
CA LEU A 7 -20.77 30.93 50.31
C LEU A 7 -20.96 29.46 49.89
N VAL A 8 -22.01 28.82 50.42
CA VAL A 8 -22.36 27.43 50.10
C VAL A 8 -22.80 27.30 48.65
N GLU A 9 -23.58 28.24 48.13
CA GLU A 9 -24.06 28.26 46.74
C GLU A 9 -22.89 28.40 45.75
N LEU A 10 -21.89 29.24 46.08
CA LEU A 10 -20.68 29.36 45.27
C LEU A 10 -19.82 28.09 45.30
N LEU A 11 -19.70 27.46 46.50
CA LEU A 11 -18.95 26.21 46.63
C LEU A 11 -19.57 25.05 45.79
N VAL A 12 -20.88 24.92 45.84
CA VAL A 12 -21.64 23.94 45.04
C VAL A 12 -21.45 24.22 43.55
N ALA A 13 -21.59 25.49 43.13
CA ALA A 13 -21.43 25.86 41.73
C ALA A 13 -20.01 25.54 41.20
N VAL A 14 -18.97 25.83 41.97
CA VAL A 14 -17.56 25.53 41.59
C VAL A 14 -17.30 24.03 41.51
N THR A 15 -17.81 23.23 42.46
CA THR A 15 -17.66 21.78 42.44
C THR A 15 -18.36 21.14 41.22
N VAL A 16 -19.59 21.56 40.91
CA VAL A 16 -20.32 21.08 39.72
C VAL A 16 -19.58 21.50 38.44
N PHE A 17 -19.13 22.74 38.36
CA PHE A 17 -18.35 23.20 37.21
C PHE A 17 -17.05 22.40 37.02
N ALA A 18 -16.30 22.17 38.11
CA ALA A 18 -15.05 21.42 38.08
C ALA A 18 -15.27 19.98 37.59
N THR A 19 -16.32 19.32 38.05
CA THR A 19 -16.63 17.93 37.60
C THR A 19 -16.99 17.90 36.12
N VAL A 20 -17.83 18.79 35.63
CA VAL A 20 -18.19 18.88 34.21
C VAL A 20 -16.99 19.20 33.34
N ALA A 21 -16.14 20.16 33.77
CA ALA A 21 -14.91 20.50 33.06
C ALA A 21 -13.94 19.29 32.94
N THR A 22 -13.75 18.54 34.03
CA THR A 22 -12.89 17.36 34.02
C THR A 22 -13.38 16.29 33.03
N ILE A 23 -14.68 16.03 33.00
CA ILE A 23 -15.29 15.08 32.04
C ILE A 23 -15.09 15.58 30.60
N ALA A 24 -15.35 16.85 30.33
CA ALA A 24 -15.18 17.44 29.00
C ALA A 24 -13.72 17.34 28.50
N PHE A 25 -12.74 17.64 29.34
CA PHE A 25 -11.32 17.48 28.99
C PHE A 25 -10.95 16.01 28.70
N GLY A 26 -11.46 15.06 29.49
CA GLY A 26 -11.21 13.63 29.27
C GLY A 26 -11.77 13.15 27.92
N ILE A 27 -12.96 13.58 27.56
CA ILE A 27 -13.56 13.24 26.24
C ILE A 27 -12.73 13.86 25.11
N THR A 28 -12.34 15.13 25.24
CA THR A 28 -11.55 15.83 24.21
C THR A 28 -10.20 15.15 23.98
N ALA A 29 -9.48 14.80 25.04
CA ALA A 29 -8.22 14.09 24.93
C ALA A 29 -8.37 12.72 24.23
N SER A 30 -9.42 11.97 24.57
CA SER A 30 -9.73 10.69 23.92
C SER A 30 -10.05 10.83 22.43
N LEU A 31 -10.73 11.91 22.03
CA LEU A 31 -11.04 12.19 20.64
C LEU A 31 -9.81 12.51 19.81
N ILE A 32 -8.84 13.27 20.36
CA ILE A 32 -7.60 13.62 19.67
C ILE A 32 -6.82 12.34 19.31
N HIS A 33 -6.61 11.42 20.26
CA HIS A 33 -5.91 10.15 19.98
C HIS A 33 -6.62 9.29 18.94
N LYS A 34 -7.96 9.29 18.93
CA LYS A 34 -8.72 8.57 17.91
C LYS A 34 -8.57 9.21 16.52
N GLN A 35 -8.52 10.54 16.45
CA GLN A 35 -8.30 11.26 15.19
C GLN A 35 -6.94 10.96 14.59
N GLU A 36 -5.87 10.96 15.38
CA GLU A 36 -4.53 10.59 14.91
C GLU A 36 -4.53 9.19 14.30
N ARG A 37 -5.11 8.22 14.98
CA ARG A 37 -5.23 6.86 14.47
C ARG A 37 -5.99 6.76 13.15
N ILE A 38 -7.10 7.52 13.01
CA ILE A 38 -7.89 7.57 11.78
C ILE A 38 -7.07 8.19 10.63
N MET A 39 -6.28 9.23 10.90
CA MET A 39 -5.41 9.84 9.90
C MET A 39 -4.38 8.83 9.37
N HIS A 40 -3.72 8.09 10.24
CA HIS A 40 -2.76 7.06 9.82
C HIS A 40 -3.42 5.91 9.06
N MET A 41 -4.67 5.55 9.43
CA MET A 41 -5.44 4.58 8.65
C MET A 41 -5.74 5.10 7.24
N HIS A 42 -6.09 6.38 7.08
CA HIS A 42 -6.29 7.00 5.77
C HIS A 42 -5.01 6.98 4.94
N THR A 43 -3.89 7.41 5.50
CA THR A 43 -2.59 7.37 4.82
C THR A 43 -2.24 5.95 4.37
N LEU A 44 -2.47 4.95 5.22
CA LEU A 44 -2.24 3.55 4.90
C LEU A 44 -3.13 3.09 3.74
N MET A 45 -4.42 3.41 3.77
CA MET A 45 -5.38 3.05 2.71
C MET A 45 -5.04 3.74 1.37
N GLU A 46 -4.70 5.02 1.39
CA GLU A 46 -4.33 5.78 0.20
C GLU A 46 -3.06 5.22 -0.46
N ASN A 47 -2.00 4.99 0.33
CA ASN A 47 -0.77 4.40 -0.18
C ASN A 47 -0.99 3.00 -0.75
N SER A 48 -1.77 2.18 -0.06
CA SER A 48 -2.06 0.82 -0.50
C SER A 48 -2.91 0.78 -1.77
N SER A 49 -3.91 1.65 -1.85
CA SER A 49 -4.74 1.77 -3.05
C SER A 49 -3.94 2.26 -4.25
N TYR A 50 -3.07 3.25 -4.03
CA TYR A 50 -2.17 3.77 -5.05
C TYR A 50 -1.22 2.68 -5.55
N ALA A 51 -0.55 1.99 -4.63
CA ALA A 51 0.38 0.92 -4.97
C ALA A 51 -0.30 -0.18 -5.77
N LEU A 52 -1.48 -0.62 -5.33
CA LEU A 52 -2.25 -1.65 -6.00
C LEU A 52 -2.66 -1.23 -7.42
N GLU A 53 -3.22 -0.02 -7.57
CA GLU A 53 -3.64 0.50 -8.88
C GLU A 53 -2.46 0.65 -9.83
N TYR A 54 -1.33 1.13 -9.33
CA TYR A 54 -0.11 1.33 -10.11
C TYR A 54 0.44 -0.01 -10.63
N ILE A 55 0.62 -1.00 -9.76
CA ILE A 55 1.11 -2.33 -10.14
C ILE A 55 0.13 -3.00 -11.11
N GLN A 56 -1.19 -2.93 -10.84
CA GLN A 56 -2.20 -3.50 -11.73
C GLN A 56 -2.19 -2.86 -13.13
N ARG A 57 -1.99 -1.56 -13.20
CA ARG A 57 -1.90 -0.85 -14.48
C ARG A 57 -0.68 -1.30 -15.24
N ALA A 58 0.48 -1.37 -14.60
CA ALA A 58 1.73 -1.80 -15.21
C ALA A 58 1.64 -3.26 -15.69
N THR A 59 1.23 -4.18 -14.82
CA THR A 59 1.10 -5.61 -15.17
C THR A 59 0.06 -5.87 -16.26
N ARG A 60 -1.02 -5.09 -16.30
CA ARG A 60 -2.04 -5.22 -17.36
C ARG A 60 -1.53 -4.85 -18.74
N MET A 61 -0.53 -3.97 -18.82
CA MET A 61 0.08 -3.49 -20.05
C MET A 61 1.36 -4.24 -20.42
N ALA A 62 1.71 -5.28 -19.67
CA ALA A 62 2.84 -6.14 -19.97
C ALA A 62 2.68 -6.81 -21.34
N GLN A 63 3.79 -7.13 -21.96
CA GLN A 63 3.87 -7.81 -23.25
C GLN A 63 4.65 -9.11 -23.10
N LYS A 64 4.42 -10.02 -24.04
CA LYS A 64 5.23 -11.21 -24.20
C LYS A 64 6.67 -10.80 -24.56
N ASP A 65 7.63 -11.39 -23.89
CA ASP A 65 9.04 -11.14 -24.15
C ASP A 65 9.64 -12.20 -25.08
N ASP A 66 10.46 -11.76 -26.02
CA ASP A 66 11.22 -12.64 -26.91
C ASP A 66 12.60 -13.01 -26.33
N GLY A 67 12.86 -12.67 -25.06
CA GLY A 67 14.05 -13.10 -24.31
C GLY A 67 15.08 -12.01 -24.07
N GLY A 68 14.65 -10.80 -23.72
CA GLY A 68 15.52 -9.70 -23.30
C GLY A 68 15.40 -9.42 -21.80
N CYS A 69 14.18 -9.37 -21.30
CA CYS A 69 13.81 -9.02 -19.94
C CYS A 69 13.61 -10.23 -19.04
N ILE A 70 12.82 -11.18 -19.53
CA ILE A 70 12.43 -12.42 -18.84
C ILE A 70 12.69 -13.62 -19.74
N VAL A 71 12.29 -14.81 -19.30
CA VAL A 71 12.42 -16.02 -20.13
C VAL A 71 11.64 -15.84 -21.44
N SER A 72 12.29 -16.18 -22.55
CA SER A 72 11.70 -16.05 -23.89
C SER A 72 10.38 -16.80 -24.02
N GLY A 73 9.36 -16.09 -24.43
CA GLY A 73 8.02 -16.62 -24.62
C GLY A 73 7.11 -16.49 -23.40
N GLU A 74 7.57 -15.89 -22.32
CA GLU A 74 6.79 -15.63 -21.12
C GLU A 74 6.29 -14.18 -21.06
N ASN A 75 5.28 -13.94 -20.23
CA ASN A 75 4.69 -12.62 -20.00
C ASN A 75 5.11 -12.03 -18.67
N TYR A 76 5.41 -12.89 -17.69
CA TYR A 76 5.83 -12.53 -16.34
C TYR A 76 6.80 -13.56 -15.81
N GLU A 77 7.71 -13.14 -14.94
CA GLU A 77 8.66 -14.00 -14.25
C GLU A 77 8.87 -13.56 -12.81
N HIS A 78 9.16 -14.52 -11.92
CA HIS A 78 9.70 -14.25 -10.58
C HIS A 78 11.23 -14.19 -10.66
N SER A 79 11.82 -13.05 -10.29
CA SER A 79 13.29 -12.94 -10.29
C SER A 79 13.95 -13.45 -9.01
N ASP A 80 13.25 -13.36 -7.88
CA ASP A 80 13.75 -13.80 -6.56
C ASP A 80 12.56 -14.22 -5.67
N GLY A 81 11.91 -15.33 -6.05
CA GLY A 81 10.74 -15.87 -5.35
C GLY A 81 9.48 -15.03 -5.52
N ASP A 82 8.43 -15.44 -4.85
CA ASP A 82 7.07 -14.91 -5.02
C ASP A 82 6.90 -13.43 -4.60
N SER A 83 7.90 -12.84 -3.96
CA SER A 83 7.90 -11.42 -3.56
C SER A 83 8.37 -10.45 -4.64
N THR A 84 8.73 -10.98 -5.80
CA THR A 84 9.20 -10.20 -6.95
C THR A 84 8.44 -10.57 -8.20
N ILE A 85 8.23 -9.61 -9.08
CA ILE A 85 7.71 -9.83 -10.43
C ILE A 85 8.50 -9.00 -11.41
N GLN A 86 8.74 -9.56 -12.59
CA GLN A 86 9.36 -8.88 -13.72
C GLN A 86 8.56 -9.14 -14.99
N PHE A 87 8.58 -8.18 -15.89
CA PHE A 87 7.89 -8.24 -17.18
C PHE A 87 8.42 -7.17 -18.13
N LEU A 88 8.18 -7.36 -19.42
CA LEU A 88 8.39 -6.37 -20.45
C LEU A 88 7.16 -5.46 -20.54
N ASP A 89 7.33 -4.14 -20.46
CA ASP A 89 6.23 -3.20 -20.60
C ASP A 89 5.90 -2.89 -22.08
N TYR A 90 4.87 -2.06 -22.31
CA TYR A 90 4.43 -1.67 -23.66
C TYR A 90 5.40 -0.74 -24.39
N GLU A 91 6.38 -0.15 -23.68
CA GLU A 91 7.44 0.71 -24.23
C GLU A 91 8.73 -0.08 -24.49
N ASN A 92 8.72 -1.37 -24.24
CA ASN A 92 9.86 -2.30 -24.30
C ASN A 92 10.94 -2.02 -23.24
N PHE A 93 10.54 -1.58 -22.05
CA PHE A 93 11.42 -1.53 -20.90
C PHE A 93 11.15 -2.71 -19.95
N CYS A 94 12.22 -3.25 -19.36
CA CYS A 94 12.06 -4.22 -18.29
C CYS A 94 11.57 -3.52 -17.01
N HIS A 95 10.41 -3.94 -16.55
CA HIS A 95 9.82 -3.50 -15.30
C HIS A 95 9.94 -4.58 -14.24
N GLY A 96 10.21 -4.18 -13.01
CA GLY A 96 10.19 -5.07 -11.86
C GLY A 96 9.57 -4.41 -10.64
N PHE A 97 8.84 -5.20 -9.86
CA PHE A 97 8.37 -4.81 -8.52
C PHE A 97 8.92 -5.78 -7.49
N SER A 98 9.30 -5.24 -6.34
CA SER A 98 9.89 -6.02 -5.24
C SER A 98 9.58 -5.39 -3.90
N LEU A 99 9.75 -6.16 -2.82
CA LEU A 99 9.70 -5.65 -1.46
C LEU A 99 11.12 -5.37 -0.97
N GLY A 100 11.40 -4.13 -0.60
CA GLY A 100 12.69 -3.74 -0.04
C GLY A 100 12.54 -2.72 1.08
N SER A 101 13.19 -2.99 2.21
CA SER A 101 13.19 -2.08 3.39
C SER A 101 11.79 -1.70 3.90
N GLY A 102 10.81 -2.62 3.81
CA GLY A 102 9.44 -2.37 4.23
C GLY A 102 8.63 -1.47 3.28
N GLN A 103 9.11 -1.29 2.05
CA GLN A 103 8.44 -0.51 1.01
C GLN A 103 8.37 -1.32 -0.29
N ILE A 104 7.31 -1.10 -1.05
CA ILE A 104 7.24 -1.64 -2.41
C ILE A 104 8.12 -0.75 -3.29
N GLN A 105 9.00 -1.38 -4.03
CA GLN A 105 10.00 -0.75 -4.89
C GLN A 105 9.76 -1.13 -6.33
N GLU A 106 10.05 -0.23 -7.21
CA GLU A 106 10.04 -0.40 -8.65
C GLU A 106 11.45 -0.32 -9.21
N THR A 107 11.74 -1.16 -10.18
CA THR A 107 12.93 -1.09 -11.03
C THR A 107 12.49 -0.99 -12.47
N ILE A 108 13.10 -0.05 -13.21
CA ILE A 108 12.87 0.11 -14.66
C ILE A 108 14.24 0.08 -15.33
N SER A 109 14.38 -0.74 -16.36
CA SER A 109 15.58 -0.73 -17.19
C SER A 109 15.64 0.51 -18.08
N THR A 110 16.82 0.82 -18.57
CA THR A 110 17.02 1.88 -19.57
C THR A 110 16.86 1.37 -21.03
N ASP A 111 16.70 0.06 -21.18
CA ASP A 111 16.52 -0.64 -22.46
C ASP A 111 15.76 -1.97 -22.22
N ASP A 112 15.58 -2.75 -23.28
CA ASP A 112 14.92 -4.07 -23.27
C ASP A 112 15.79 -5.20 -22.70
N THR A 113 16.89 -4.87 -22.03
CA THR A 113 17.85 -5.87 -21.53
C THR A 113 17.81 -5.96 -20.00
N TYR A 114 17.56 -7.14 -19.47
CA TYR A 114 17.55 -7.44 -18.04
C TYR A 114 18.80 -6.94 -17.28
N GLY A 115 19.96 -6.97 -17.92
CA GLY A 115 21.24 -6.58 -17.32
C GLY A 115 21.36 -5.09 -16.96
N ASN A 116 20.44 -4.24 -17.42
CA ASN A 116 20.44 -2.79 -17.22
C ASN A 116 19.30 -2.29 -16.34
N LEU A 117 18.78 -3.14 -15.46
CA LEU A 117 17.79 -2.70 -14.46
C LEU A 117 18.37 -1.53 -13.65
N GLY A 118 17.62 -0.45 -13.61
CA GLY A 118 17.94 0.73 -12.82
C GLY A 118 17.94 0.45 -11.30
N SER A 119 18.30 1.45 -10.53
CA SER A 119 18.19 1.34 -9.07
C SER A 119 16.73 1.19 -8.66
N ALA A 120 16.47 0.33 -7.68
CA ALA A 120 15.14 0.18 -7.09
C ALA A 120 14.71 1.50 -6.42
N VAL A 121 13.53 1.98 -6.77
CA VAL A 121 12.95 3.22 -6.24
C VAL A 121 11.67 2.87 -5.48
N ALA A 122 11.63 3.21 -4.19
CA ALA A 122 10.42 3.05 -3.39
C ALA A 122 9.32 4.00 -3.86
N PHE A 123 8.10 3.49 -4.05
CA PHE A 123 6.94 4.30 -4.41
C PHE A 123 5.81 4.27 -3.38
N THR A 124 5.94 3.46 -2.34
CA THR A 124 5.12 3.60 -1.12
C THR A 124 5.78 4.56 -0.14
N SER A 125 4.97 5.28 0.65
CA SER A 125 5.46 6.22 1.66
C SER A 125 6.30 5.52 2.73
N ASP A 126 7.25 6.25 3.33
CA ASP A 126 8.03 5.81 4.47
C ASP A 126 7.22 5.72 5.78
N GLU A 127 5.99 6.23 5.80
CA GLU A 127 5.05 6.08 6.93
C GLU A 127 4.34 4.71 6.94
N VAL A 128 4.43 3.98 5.84
CA VAL A 128 3.84 2.65 5.65
C VAL A 128 4.94 1.60 5.71
N ASP A 129 4.70 0.53 6.46
CA ASP A 129 5.56 -0.63 6.52
C ASP A 129 4.86 -1.84 5.87
N VAL A 130 5.36 -2.26 4.71
CA VAL A 130 4.87 -3.43 4.00
C VAL A 130 5.61 -4.64 4.54
N THR A 131 4.89 -5.53 5.22
CA THR A 131 5.46 -6.70 5.90
C THR A 131 5.49 -7.94 5.01
N SER A 132 4.61 -8.01 4.02
CA SER A 132 4.52 -9.12 3.06
C SER A 132 4.09 -8.59 1.70
N LEU A 133 4.67 -9.13 0.63
CA LEU A 133 4.29 -8.88 -0.76
C LEU A 133 4.42 -10.20 -1.51
N ILE A 134 3.34 -10.63 -2.15
CA ILE A 134 3.30 -11.90 -2.89
C ILE A 134 2.64 -11.65 -4.25
N PHE A 135 3.26 -12.14 -5.30
CA PHE A 135 2.72 -12.19 -6.64
C PHE A 135 2.42 -13.65 -7.01
N ASN A 136 1.17 -13.96 -7.30
CA ASN A 136 0.78 -15.26 -7.81
C ASN A 136 0.53 -15.14 -9.32
N LEU A 137 1.35 -15.79 -10.12
CA LEU A 137 1.28 -15.79 -11.58
C LEU A 137 0.42 -16.94 -12.07
N SER A 138 -0.29 -16.74 -13.16
CA SER A 138 -1.09 -17.78 -13.84
C SER A 138 -1.18 -17.46 -15.32
N GLY A 139 -0.91 -18.45 -16.18
CA GLY A 139 -0.86 -18.25 -17.63
C GLY A 139 0.34 -17.41 -18.05
N GLU A 140 1.46 -17.52 -17.35
CA GLU A 140 2.71 -16.80 -17.63
C GLU A 140 3.33 -17.21 -18.97
N SER A 141 3.12 -18.48 -19.39
CA SER A 141 3.65 -19.02 -20.63
C SER A 141 2.81 -18.58 -21.84
N GLY A 142 3.43 -17.87 -22.77
CA GLY A 142 2.77 -17.42 -24.01
C GLY A 142 2.43 -18.54 -25.01
N VAL A 143 2.46 -19.83 -24.61
CA VAL A 143 2.11 -20.98 -25.44
C VAL A 143 1.01 -21.86 -24.83
N ASP A 144 0.51 -21.54 -23.65
CA ASP A 144 -0.48 -22.37 -22.94
C ASP A 144 -1.95 -22.03 -23.32
N SER A 145 -2.18 -20.98 -24.10
CA SER A 145 -3.50 -20.46 -24.48
C SER A 145 -4.35 -20.02 -23.29
N ILE A 146 -3.73 -19.76 -22.14
CA ILE A 146 -4.37 -19.21 -20.95
C ILE A 146 -4.05 -17.71 -20.89
N GLN A 147 -5.05 -16.88 -20.66
CA GLN A 147 -4.82 -15.46 -20.53
C GLN A 147 -3.97 -15.17 -19.27
N PRO A 148 -2.81 -14.49 -19.41
CA PRO A 148 -1.92 -14.18 -18.31
C PRO A 148 -2.61 -13.34 -17.23
N ARG A 149 -2.41 -13.72 -15.98
CA ARG A 149 -2.98 -13.05 -14.80
C ARG A 149 -1.97 -12.97 -13.68
N VAL A 150 -1.98 -11.84 -13.00
CA VAL A 150 -1.18 -11.60 -11.81
C VAL A 150 -2.13 -11.31 -10.64
N THR A 151 -2.06 -12.11 -9.60
CA THR A 151 -2.71 -11.82 -8.32
C THR A 151 -1.67 -11.24 -7.37
N ILE A 152 -1.93 -10.04 -6.91
CA ILE A 152 -1.09 -9.29 -5.99
C ILE A 152 -1.72 -9.39 -4.62
N GLU A 153 -0.92 -9.77 -3.64
CA GLU A 153 -1.32 -9.82 -2.23
C GLU A 153 -0.24 -9.15 -1.40
N PHE A 154 -0.62 -8.22 -0.54
CA PHE A 154 0.32 -7.63 0.40
C PHE A 154 -0.34 -7.23 1.71
N GLU A 155 0.47 -7.27 2.77
CA GLU A 155 0.14 -6.80 4.09
C GLU A 155 0.94 -5.55 4.41
N ALA A 156 0.26 -4.54 4.93
CA ALA A 156 0.89 -3.28 5.30
C ALA A 156 0.36 -2.76 6.63
N SER A 157 1.22 -2.09 7.37
CA SER A 157 0.90 -1.45 8.65
C SER A 157 1.41 -0.03 8.70
N SER A 158 0.86 0.78 9.61
CA SER A 158 1.41 2.10 9.89
C SER A 158 2.64 1.98 10.80
N LYS A 159 3.73 2.65 10.47
CA LYS A 159 4.94 2.71 11.32
C LYS A 159 4.68 3.35 12.69
N TYR A 160 3.75 4.29 12.76
CA TYR A 160 3.44 5.01 14.00
C TYR A 160 2.39 4.28 14.85
N PHE A 161 1.51 3.49 14.21
CA PHE A 161 0.47 2.71 14.86
C PHE A 161 0.49 1.29 14.27
N PRO A 162 1.38 0.39 14.74
CA PRO A 162 1.53 -0.95 14.18
C PRO A 162 0.29 -1.84 14.33
N ASP A 163 -0.67 -1.46 15.18
CA ASP A 163 -1.98 -2.11 15.31
C ASP A 163 -2.97 -1.68 14.21
N VAL A 164 -2.62 -0.65 13.43
CA VAL A 164 -3.35 -0.25 12.22
C VAL A 164 -2.69 -0.94 11.04
N GLN A 165 -3.33 -2.02 10.58
CA GLN A 165 -2.84 -2.86 9.50
C GLN A 165 -3.96 -3.17 8.51
N ILE A 166 -3.58 -3.44 7.28
CA ILE A 166 -4.48 -3.89 6.20
C ILE A 166 -3.85 -5.06 5.46
N ASN A 167 -4.72 -5.92 4.93
CA ASN A 167 -4.37 -6.96 3.98
C ASN A 167 -5.15 -6.68 2.69
N VAL A 168 -4.44 -6.63 1.57
CA VAL A 168 -5.00 -6.26 0.28
C VAL A 168 -4.67 -7.34 -0.73
N GLN A 169 -5.69 -7.78 -1.46
CA GLN A 169 -5.53 -8.72 -2.55
C GLN A 169 -6.29 -8.23 -3.78
N SER A 170 -5.67 -8.35 -4.93
CA SER A 170 -6.34 -8.09 -6.19
C SER A 170 -5.71 -8.84 -7.36
N THR A 171 -6.50 -9.08 -8.40
CA THR A 171 -6.06 -9.80 -9.60
C THR A 171 -6.23 -8.92 -10.82
N SER A 172 -5.19 -8.84 -11.64
CA SER A 172 -5.21 -8.19 -12.95
C SER A 172 -4.96 -9.20 -14.05
N SER A 173 -5.66 -9.07 -15.17
CA SER A 173 -5.40 -9.85 -16.39
C SER A 173 -4.70 -8.95 -17.39
N GLN A 174 -3.73 -9.50 -18.09
CA GLN A 174 -3.05 -8.83 -19.19
C GLN A 174 -4.04 -8.41 -20.28
N ARG A 175 -3.79 -7.28 -20.92
CA ARG A 175 -4.68 -6.77 -21.98
C ARG A 175 -4.40 -7.42 -23.34
N ASN A 176 -3.15 -7.72 -23.64
CA ASN A 176 -2.78 -8.44 -24.84
C ASN A 176 -3.17 -9.92 -24.71
N LEU A 177 -3.88 -10.44 -25.68
CA LEU A 177 -4.17 -11.87 -25.78
C LEU A 177 -3.00 -12.53 -26.48
N ASP A 178 -2.47 -13.58 -25.90
CA ASP A 178 -1.54 -14.49 -26.57
C ASP A 178 -2.36 -15.33 -27.57
N LEU A 179 -2.48 -14.82 -28.80
CA LEU A 179 -3.13 -15.50 -29.93
C LEU A 179 -2.11 -15.94 -30.95
#